data_b18c3c093e0d17a02f1dd82b129634ea
#
_entry.id   b18c3c093e0d17a02f1dd82b129634ea
#
_cell.length_a   1.000
_cell.length_b   1.000
_cell.length_c   1.000
_cell.angle_alpha   90.00
_cell.angle_beta   90.00
_cell.angle_gamma   90.00
#
_symmetry.space_group_name_H-M   'P 1'
#
loop_
_entity.id
_entity.type
_entity.pdbx_description
1 polymer ?
#
loop_
_entity_poly.entity_id
_entity_poly.type
_entity_poly.pdbx_seq_one_letter_code
_entity_poly.pdbx_strand_id
1 'polypeptide(L)'
;IYQEIVGRIKETDQSYPTLRRGYYYYTRTEQGKQYPSYYRYEEEAFEERWSERPQEVEGGELIFDVNLMAEGQPAYIFAGYSVSPDNRWVAYMSNTTGSYAEFDLRIKSLETGQELPLCIAGVASLAWAEDSETIYYSLIDETLRSSRVLRQRLDEAEGQLIYEELDSRFSCSVSETKTHEYLFISCSSSTSS
;
A
#
# COMPACT_ATOMS: atom_id res chain seq x y z
N ILE A 1 -33.01 -10.67 -12.91
CA ILE A 1 -31.69 -10.21 -13.41
C ILE A 1 -30.82 -9.65 -12.26
N TYR A 2 -31.26 -8.62 -11.48
CA TYR A 2 -30.43 -8.06 -10.40
C TYR A 2 -30.07 -9.10 -9.33
N GLN A 3 -31.07 -9.80 -8.78
CA GLN A 3 -30.84 -10.88 -7.79
C GLN A 3 -30.03 -12.05 -8.33
N GLU A 4 -30.16 -12.34 -9.62
CA GLU A 4 -29.37 -13.38 -10.30
C GLU A 4 -27.89 -12.95 -10.43
N ILE A 5 -27.63 -11.68 -10.74
CA ILE A 5 -26.27 -11.13 -10.80
C ILE A 5 -25.64 -11.12 -9.41
N VAL A 6 -26.35 -10.61 -8.40
CA VAL A 6 -25.88 -10.59 -7.02
C VAL A 6 -25.60 -12.00 -6.48
N GLY A 7 -26.47 -12.96 -6.78
CA GLY A 7 -26.29 -14.36 -6.36
C GLY A 7 -25.11 -15.09 -7.01
N ARG A 8 -24.48 -14.49 -8.05
CA ARG A 8 -23.27 -15.03 -8.69
C ARG A 8 -21.99 -14.39 -8.15
N ILE A 9 -22.10 -13.31 -7.35
CA ILE A 9 -20.96 -12.66 -6.71
C ILE A 9 -20.55 -13.49 -5.51
N LYS A 10 -19.32 -13.98 -5.52
CA LYS A 10 -18.72 -14.63 -4.36
C LYS A 10 -18.32 -13.56 -3.35
N GLU A 11 -19.14 -13.31 -2.33
CA GLU A 11 -18.92 -12.28 -1.33
C GLU A 11 -17.73 -12.62 -0.41
N THR A 12 -17.59 -13.91 -0.06
CA THR A 12 -16.41 -14.41 0.66
C THR A 12 -15.44 -14.97 -0.36
N ASP A 13 -14.32 -14.31 -0.56
CA ASP A 13 -13.31 -14.71 -1.54
C ASP A 13 -11.90 -14.33 -1.09
N GLN A 14 -10.92 -14.94 -1.72
CA GLN A 14 -9.51 -14.70 -1.46
C GLN A 14 -8.78 -14.39 -2.77
N SER A 15 -7.91 -13.37 -2.77
CA SER A 15 -7.06 -13.10 -3.93
C SER A 15 -6.01 -14.19 -4.11
N TYR A 16 -5.50 -14.31 -5.33
CA TYR A 16 -4.35 -15.18 -5.59
C TYR A 16 -3.12 -14.67 -4.82
N PRO A 17 -2.42 -15.53 -4.06
CA PRO A 17 -1.24 -15.12 -3.31
C PRO A 17 -0.08 -14.72 -4.23
N THR A 18 0.62 -13.64 -3.90
CA THR A 18 1.74 -13.11 -4.67
C THR A 18 3.00 -13.11 -3.80
N LEU A 19 4.05 -13.80 -4.26
CA LEU A 19 5.33 -13.85 -3.57
C LEU A 19 6.09 -12.53 -3.70
N ARG A 20 6.56 -12.00 -2.58
CA ARG A 20 7.43 -10.83 -2.52
C ARG A 20 8.33 -10.93 -1.29
N ARG A 21 9.65 -10.90 -1.48
CA ARG A 21 10.68 -10.86 -0.41
C ARG A 21 10.47 -11.92 0.69
N GLY A 22 10.21 -13.18 0.28
CA GLY A 22 10.06 -14.31 1.21
C GLY A 22 8.69 -14.41 1.89
N TYR A 23 7.71 -13.62 1.45
CA TYR A 23 6.32 -13.70 1.92
C TYR A 23 5.32 -13.75 0.77
N TYR A 24 4.28 -14.56 0.92
CA TYR A 24 3.10 -14.53 0.07
C TYR A 24 2.08 -13.56 0.64
N TYR A 25 1.62 -12.62 -0.18
CA TYR A 25 0.62 -11.60 0.16
C TYR A 25 -0.70 -11.92 -0.52
N TYR A 26 -1.79 -11.81 0.23
CA TYR A 26 -3.14 -12.01 -0.28
C TYR A 26 -4.16 -11.17 0.46
N THR A 27 -5.35 -11.01 -0.14
CA THR A 27 -6.48 -10.34 0.46
C THR A 27 -7.62 -11.31 0.66
N ARG A 28 -8.46 -11.07 1.66
CA ARG A 28 -9.70 -11.79 1.89
C ARG A 28 -10.85 -10.81 2.00
N THR A 29 -11.93 -11.07 1.27
CA THR A 29 -13.22 -10.41 1.44
C THR A 29 -14.14 -11.35 2.22
N GLU A 30 -15.04 -10.82 3.03
CA GLU A 30 -15.98 -11.59 3.82
C GLU A 30 -17.39 -11.03 3.62
N GLN A 31 -18.38 -11.91 3.59
CA GLN A 31 -19.78 -11.53 3.46
C GLN A 31 -20.18 -10.53 4.53
N GLY A 32 -20.82 -9.44 4.10
CA GLY A 32 -21.29 -8.37 4.97
C GLY A 32 -20.21 -7.35 5.39
N LYS A 33 -18.95 -7.55 4.98
CA LYS A 33 -17.89 -6.55 5.15
C LYS A 33 -17.71 -5.69 3.90
N GLN A 34 -17.38 -4.41 4.09
CA GLN A 34 -17.25 -3.45 2.99
C GLN A 34 -15.84 -3.48 2.37
N TYR A 35 -14.82 -3.80 3.16
CA TYR A 35 -13.43 -3.74 2.76
C TYR A 35 -12.76 -5.11 2.89
N PRO A 36 -11.68 -5.36 2.09
CA PRO A 36 -10.86 -6.55 2.29
C PRO A 36 -10.00 -6.42 3.55
N SER A 37 -9.58 -7.57 4.07
CA SER A 37 -8.47 -7.69 5.01
C SER A 37 -7.22 -8.18 4.26
N TYR A 38 -6.05 -7.72 4.67
CA TYR A 38 -4.76 -7.99 4.02
C TYR A 38 -3.91 -8.87 4.90
N TYR A 39 -3.34 -9.92 4.29
CA TYR A 39 -2.57 -10.94 4.98
C TYR A 39 -1.23 -11.19 4.30
N ARG A 40 -0.26 -11.70 5.07
CA ARG A 40 0.96 -12.28 4.54
C ARG A 40 1.22 -13.64 5.18
N TYR A 41 1.99 -14.47 4.50
CA TYR A 41 2.39 -15.79 4.93
C TYR A 41 3.86 -16.01 4.58
N GLU A 42 4.67 -16.51 5.49
CA GLU A 42 6.06 -16.89 5.20
C GLU A 42 6.14 -17.90 4.06
N GLU A 43 7.09 -17.73 3.14
CA GLU A 43 7.21 -18.52 1.92
C GLU A 43 7.32 -20.01 2.22
N GLU A 44 8.25 -20.43 3.11
CA GLU A 44 8.43 -21.84 3.46
C GLU A 44 7.16 -22.47 4.05
N ALA A 45 6.53 -21.79 5.00
CA ALA A 45 5.30 -22.24 5.65
C ALA A 45 4.10 -22.24 4.71
N PHE A 46 4.07 -21.30 3.74
CA PHE A 46 3.03 -21.24 2.72
C PHE A 46 3.15 -22.40 1.73
N GLU A 47 4.35 -22.65 1.19
CA GLU A 47 4.59 -23.70 0.20
C GLU A 47 4.30 -25.10 0.76
N GLU A 48 4.64 -25.35 2.02
CA GLU A 48 4.30 -26.59 2.70
C GLU A 48 2.78 -26.82 2.71
N ARG A 49 1.99 -25.80 3.09
CA ARG A 49 0.52 -25.85 3.06
C ARG A 49 -0.07 -25.89 1.65
N TRP A 50 0.50 -25.10 0.74
CA TRP A 50 0.02 -25.02 -0.64
C TRP A 50 0.22 -26.34 -1.40
N SER A 51 1.16 -27.19 -0.97
CA SER A 51 1.33 -28.52 -1.54
C SER A 51 0.07 -29.38 -1.44
N GLU A 52 -0.75 -29.14 -0.43
CA GLU A 52 -2.07 -29.78 -0.22
C GLU A 52 -3.18 -29.18 -1.10
N ARG A 53 -2.90 -28.10 -1.83
CA ARG A 53 -3.85 -27.35 -2.68
C ARG A 53 -5.16 -27.01 -1.98
N PRO A 54 -5.12 -26.33 -0.82
CA PRO A 54 -6.36 -25.91 -0.17
C PRO A 54 -7.10 -24.90 -1.06
N GLN A 55 -8.43 -24.93 -1.01
CA GLN A 55 -9.24 -23.93 -1.72
C GLN A 55 -9.05 -22.53 -1.14
N GLU A 56 -8.70 -22.45 0.14
CA GLU A 56 -8.44 -21.21 0.87
C GLU A 56 -7.18 -21.38 1.73
N VAL A 57 -6.35 -20.34 1.79
CA VAL A 57 -5.20 -20.31 2.70
C VAL A 57 -5.68 -19.82 4.06
N GLU A 58 -5.54 -20.64 5.08
CA GLU A 58 -5.82 -20.26 6.46
C GLU A 58 -4.54 -19.96 7.22
N GLY A 59 -4.60 -19.03 8.19
CA GLY A 59 -3.55 -18.84 9.18
C GLY A 59 -2.42 -17.89 8.78
N GLY A 60 -2.62 -17.02 7.80
CA GLY A 60 -1.68 -15.92 7.51
C GLY A 60 -1.67 -14.86 8.60
N GLU A 61 -0.55 -14.12 8.71
CA GLU A 61 -0.43 -12.93 9.56
C GLU A 61 -1.30 -11.80 9.00
N LEU A 62 -2.19 -11.25 9.82
CA LEU A 62 -3.03 -10.11 9.44
C LEU A 62 -2.19 -8.82 9.45
N ILE A 63 -2.05 -8.18 8.28
CA ILE A 63 -1.38 -6.88 8.14
C ILE A 63 -2.37 -5.76 8.41
N PHE A 64 -3.53 -5.78 7.72
CA PHE A 64 -4.58 -4.77 7.86
C PHE A 64 -5.98 -5.40 7.85
N ASP A 65 -6.79 -5.08 8.84
CA ASP A 65 -8.25 -5.16 8.77
C ASP A 65 -8.80 -3.78 8.44
N VAL A 66 -9.05 -3.52 7.15
CA VAL A 66 -9.53 -2.21 6.70
C VAL A 66 -10.94 -1.92 7.21
N ASN A 67 -11.74 -2.93 7.52
CA ASN A 67 -13.06 -2.73 8.14
C ASN A 67 -12.93 -2.16 9.55
N LEU A 68 -11.98 -2.69 10.35
CA LEU A 68 -11.68 -2.16 11.68
C LEU A 68 -11.10 -0.73 11.60
N MET A 69 -10.22 -0.46 10.61
CA MET A 69 -9.66 0.88 10.39
C MET A 69 -10.72 1.91 9.98
N ALA A 70 -11.74 1.48 9.26
CA ALA A 70 -12.87 2.30 8.81
C ALA A 70 -13.95 2.50 9.89
N GLU A 71 -13.90 1.76 10.99
CA GLU A 71 -14.93 1.80 12.02
C GLU A 71 -15.09 3.20 12.61
N GLY A 72 -16.32 3.70 12.65
CA GLY A 72 -16.65 5.03 13.18
C GLY A 72 -16.27 6.19 12.24
N GLN A 73 -15.70 5.93 11.06
CA GLN A 73 -15.38 6.97 10.08
C GLN A 73 -16.54 7.17 9.10
N PRO A 74 -16.89 8.43 8.75
CA PRO A 74 -17.94 8.71 7.76
C PRO A 74 -17.56 8.28 6.34
N ALA A 75 -16.26 8.25 6.05
CA ALA A 75 -15.66 7.74 4.83
C ALA A 75 -14.28 7.20 5.15
N TYR A 76 -13.84 6.16 4.45
CA TYR A 76 -12.49 5.61 4.56
C TYR A 76 -12.02 5.09 3.20
N ILE A 77 -10.85 5.51 2.78
CA ILE A 77 -10.21 4.98 1.56
C ILE A 77 -8.82 4.47 1.94
N PHE A 78 -8.57 3.20 1.65
CA PHE A 78 -7.27 2.57 1.75
C PHE A 78 -6.67 2.47 0.35
N ALA A 79 -5.67 3.32 0.06
CA ALA A 79 -5.10 3.43 -1.29
C ALA A 79 -4.06 2.35 -1.60
N GLY A 80 -3.45 1.78 -0.56
CA GLY A 80 -2.47 0.71 -0.71
C GLY A 80 -1.37 0.75 0.34
N TYR A 81 -0.44 -0.19 0.22
CA TYR A 81 0.68 -0.32 1.16
C TYR A 81 1.94 -0.85 0.47
N SER A 82 3.08 -0.69 1.13
CA SER A 82 4.35 -1.27 0.75
C SER A 82 5.11 -1.72 2.00
N VAL A 83 5.64 -2.95 1.98
CA VAL A 83 6.43 -3.53 3.07
C VAL A 83 7.91 -3.21 2.84
N SER A 84 8.64 -2.89 3.91
CA SER A 84 10.08 -2.63 3.86
C SER A 84 10.86 -3.88 3.41
N PRO A 85 12.04 -3.72 2.81
CA PRO A 85 12.87 -4.85 2.35
C PRO A 85 13.17 -5.89 3.42
N ASP A 86 13.33 -5.50 4.67
CA ASP A 86 13.58 -6.37 5.82
C ASP A 86 12.31 -6.99 6.45
N ASN A 87 11.13 -6.70 5.87
CA ASN A 87 9.82 -7.18 6.33
C ASN A 87 9.40 -6.74 7.74
N ARG A 88 10.05 -5.71 8.34
CA ARG A 88 9.72 -5.22 9.69
C ARG A 88 8.72 -4.07 9.70
N TRP A 89 8.65 -3.29 8.63
CA TRP A 89 7.81 -2.11 8.52
C TRP A 89 6.84 -2.23 7.37
N VAL A 90 5.68 -1.63 7.52
CA VAL A 90 4.73 -1.43 6.43
C VAL A 90 4.31 0.04 6.38
N ALA A 91 4.56 0.66 5.23
CA ALA A 91 4.06 1.98 4.90
C ALA A 91 2.71 1.84 4.17
N TYR A 92 1.71 2.62 4.54
CA TYR A 92 0.40 2.56 3.93
C TYR A 92 -0.21 3.95 3.74
N MET A 93 -1.07 4.07 2.77
CA MET A 93 -1.75 5.33 2.42
C MET A 93 -3.25 5.17 2.60
N SER A 94 -3.84 6.09 3.35
CA SER A 94 -5.29 6.10 3.61
C SER A 94 -5.80 7.52 3.86
N ASN A 95 -7.11 7.72 3.78
CA ASN A 95 -7.75 8.93 4.27
C ASN A 95 -9.14 8.64 4.82
N THR A 96 -9.66 9.61 5.59
CA THR A 96 -11.02 9.63 6.16
C THR A 96 -11.91 10.70 5.53
N THR A 97 -11.43 11.35 4.47
CA THR A 97 -12.13 12.45 3.78
C THR A 97 -12.99 11.96 2.63
N GLY A 98 -12.74 10.74 2.14
CA GLY A 98 -13.33 10.20 0.92
C GLY A 98 -12.70 10.74 -0.37
N SER A 99 -11.60 11.51 -0.28
CA SER A 99 -10.84 11.97 -1.45
C SER A 99 -10.11 10.80 -2.12
N TYR A 100 -10.16 10.74 -3.45
CA TYR A 100 -9.41 9.77 -4.26
C TYR A 100 -8.02 10.27 -4.68
N ALA A 101 -7.59 11.44 -4.21
CA ALA A 101 -6.34 12.07 -4.58
C ALA A 101 -5.43 12.42 -3.39
N GLU A 102 -6.00 12.63 -2.22
CA GLU A 102 -5.28 13.08 -1.03
C GLU A 102 -5.18 11.95 -0.01
N PHE A 103 -3.99 11.42 0.19
CA PHE A 103 -3.77 10.35 1.15
C PHE A 103 -2.70 10.74 2.17
N ASP A 104 -2.90 10.30 3.41
CA ASP A 104 -1.89 10.35 4.45
C ASP A 104 -1.06 9.06 4.41
N LEU A 105 0.25 9.21 4.39
CA LEU A 105 1.18 8.11 4.56
C LEU A 105 1.49 7.92 6.04
N ARG A 106 1.35 6.69 6.52
CA ARG A 106 1.71 6.23 7.85
C ARG A 106 2.57 4.99 7.78
N ILE A 107 3.32 4.73 8.83
CA ILE A 107 4.20 3.57 8.92
C ILE A 107 3.91 2.81 10.21
N LYS A 108 3.77 1.49 10.08
CA LYS A 108 3.47 0.57 11.17
C LYS A 108 4.54 -0.51 11.27
N SER A 109 4.95 -0.85 12.48
CA SER A 109 5.75 -2.04 12.74
C SER A 109 4.91 -3.30 12.52
N LEU A 110 5.42 -4.24 11.73
CA LEU A 110 4.78 -5.54 11.53
C LEU A 110 5.00 -6.48 12.73
N GLU A 111 6.05 -6.26 13.52
CA GLU A 111 6.33 -7.05 14.71
C GLU A 111 5.41 -6.66 15.89
N THR A 112 5.24 -5.35 16.13
CA THR A 112 4.50 -4.86 17.31
C THR A 112 3.10 -4.35 16.99
N GLY A 113 2.79 -4.10 15.72
CA GLY A 113 1.55 -3.47 15.28
C GLY A 113 1.47 -1.97 15.59
N GLN A 114 2.50 -1.37 16.20
CA GLN A 114 2.50 0.04 16.57
C GLN A 114 2.88 0.94 15.39
N GLU A 115 2.19 2.06 15.27
CA GLU A 115 2.53 3.10 14.29
C GLU A 115 3.67 3.98 14.79
N LEU A 116 4.53 4.38 13.85
CA LEU A 116 5.49 5.46 14.10
C LEU A 116 4.74 6.80 14.22
N PRO A 117 5.30 7.77 14.98
CA PRO A 117 4.73 9.12 15.08
C PRO A 117 4.95 9.95 13.79
N LEU A 118 5.00 9.27 12.64
CA LEU A 118 5.20 9.85 11.32
C LEU A 118 3.90 9.78 10.53
N CYS A 119 3.40 10.97 10.13
CA CYS A 119 2.26 11.11 9.26
C CYS A 119 2.56 12.16 8.20
N ILE A 120 2.56 11.78 6.93
CA ILE A 120 2.86 12.66 5.81
C ILE A 120 1.60 12.83 4.97
N ALA A 121 1.06 14.02 4.94
CA ALA A 121 -0.16 14.32 4.19
C ALA A 121 0.12 14.55 2.69
N GLY A 122 -0.86 14.23 1.85
CA GLY A 122 -0.83 14.51 0.41
C GLY A 122 0.13 13.62 -0.40
N VAL A 123 0.35 12.38 0.05
CA VAL A 123 1.21 11.43 -0.66
C VAL A 123 0.43 10.76 -1.78
N ALA A 124 1.03 10.69 -2.98
CA ALA A 124 0.45 10.04 -4.15
C ALA A 124 1.13 8.72 -4.53
N SER A 125 2.42 8.56 -4.22
CA SER A 125 3.16 7.31 -4.43
C SER A 125 4.28 7.18 -3.41
N LEU A 126 4.71 5.95 -3.15
CA LEU A 126 5.81 5.65 -2.22
C LEU A 126 6.65 4.47 -2.71
N ALA A 127 7.92 4.44 -2.32
CA ALA A 127 8.82 3.32 -2.48
C ALA A 127 9.82 3.27 -1.32
N TRP A 128 10.21 2.07 -0.89
CA TRP A 128 11.26 1.88 0.09
C TRP A 128 12.64 1.88 -0.56
N ALA A 129 13.65 2.43 0.14
CA ALA A 129 15.04 2.13 -0.15
C ALA A 129 15.41 0.75 0.43
N GLU A 130 16.46 0.13 -0.11
CA GLU A 130 16.95 -1.19 0.33
C GLU A 130 17.50 -1.20 1.77
N ASP A 131 17.76 -0.02 2.37
CA ASP A 131 18.16 0.09 3.76
C ASP A 131 17.04 -0.17 4.77
N SER A 132 15.79 -0.30 4.30
CA SER A 132 14.57 -0.48 5.13
C SER A 132 14.29 0.65 6.14
N GLU A 133 15.04 1.75 6.06
CA GLU A 133 14.95 2.90 6.96
C GLU A 133 14.59 4.19 6.21
N THR A 134 14.69 4.18 4.89
CA THR A 134 14.44 5.35 4.03
C THR A 134 13.25 5.09 3.11
N ILE A 135 12.35 6.06 3.04
CA ILE A 135 11.24 6.09 2.09
C ILE A 135 11.42 7.22 1.09
N TYR A 136 10.99 6.96 -0.15
CA TYR A 136 10.80 7.95 -1.18
C TYR A 136 9.30 8.07 -1.45
N TYR A 137 8.82 9.29 -1.56
CA TYR A 137 7.40 9.53 -1.80
C TYR A 137 7.18 10.76 -2.65
N SER A 138 6.08 10.78 -3.39
CA SER A 138 5.66 11.94 -4.14
C SER A 138 4.54 12.68 -3.41
N LEU A 139 4.59 14.02 -3.43
CA LEU A 139 3.60 14.89 -2.84
C LEU A 139 2.78 15.61 -3.92
N ILE A 140 1.49 15.74 -3.66
CA ILE A 140 0.58 16.57 -4.45
C ILE A 140 0.76 18.05 -4.11
N ASP A 141 0.47 18.90 -5.09
CA ASP A 141 0.36 20.34 -4.92
C ASP A 141 -1.10 20.78 -4.72
N GLU A 142 -1.34 22.09 -4.65
CA GLU A 142 -2.68 22.69 -4.46
C GLU A 142 -3.68 22.32 -5.57
N THR A 143 -3.20 21.88 -6.73
CA THR A 143 -4.01 21.42 -7.86
C THR A 143 -4.23 19.91 -7.85
N LEU A 144 -3.83 19.22 -6.78
CA LEU A 144 -3.84 17.76 -6.62
C LEU A 144 -2.92 17.03 -7.62
N ARG A 145 -1.95 17.75 -8.18
CA ARG A 145 -0.93 17.20 -9.08
C ARG A 145 0.28 16.75 -8.26
N SER A 146 0.71 15.52 -8.44
CA SER A 146 1.94 15.01 -7.84
C SER A 146 3.16 15.64 -8.54
N SER A 147 3.78 16.63 -7.91
CA SER A 147 4.82 17.48 -8.51
C SER A 147 6.17 17.40 -7.83
N ARG A 148 6.25 16.91 -6.60
CA ARG A 148 7.47 16.85 -5.81
C ARG A 148 7.78 15.44 -5.37
N VAL A 149 9.04 15.07 -5.38
CA VAL A 149 9.54 13.80 -4.83
C VAL A 149 10.49 14.09 -3.69
N LEU A 150 10.25 13.48 -2.56
CA LEU A 150 11.04 13.63 -1.35
C LEU A 150 11.62 12.28 -0.92
N ARG A 151 12.72 12.36 -0.20
CA ARG A 151 13.35 11.25 0.52
C ARG A 151 13.26 11.54 2.02
N GLN A 152 12.93 10.55 2.83
CA GLN A 152 12.90 10.71 4.29
C GLN A 152 13.30 9.42 4.98
N ARG A 153 14.18 9.51 5.97
CA ARG A 153 14.46 8.42 6.89
C ARG A 153 13.37 8.35 7.96
N LEU A 154 13.13 7.18 8.51
CA LEU A 154 12.11 6.96 9.54
C LEU A 154 12.36 7.73 10.85
N ASP A 155 13.62 8.10 11.11
CA ASP A 155 14.05 8.88 12.27
C ASP A 155 14.15 10.39 12.00
N GLU A 156 13.89 10.86 10.78
CA GLU A 156 13.87 12.28 10.41
C GLU A 156 12.46 12.86 10.57
N ALA A 157 12.39 14.12 11.03
CA ALA A 157 11.11 14.81 11.19
C ALA A 157 10.54 15.32 9.86
N GLU A 158 11.41 15.64 8.89
CA GLU A 158 11.02 16.22 7.60
C GLU A 158 11.75 15.53 6.44
N GLY A 159 11.07 15.44 5.31
CA GLY A 159 11.62 14.88 4.08
C GLY A 159 12.50 15.90 3.33
N GLN A 160 13.56 15.41 2.72
CA GLN A 160 14.43 16.17 1.82
C GLN A 160 13.87 16.13 0.40
N LEU A 161 13.69 17.29 -0.23
CA LEU A 161 13.31 17.41 -1.64
C LEU A 161 14.42 16.84 -2.54
N ILE A 162 14.07 15.89 -3.38
CA ILE A 162 14.99 15.26 -4.36
C ILE A 162 14.71 15.75 -5.77
N TYR A 163 13.43 15.92 -6.12
CA TYR A 163 13.01 16.35 -7.45
C TYR A 163 11.73 17.16 -7.38
N GLU A 164 11.62 18.19 -8.22
CA GLU A 164 10.41 18.99 -8.42
C GLU A 164 10.15 19.17 -9.91
N GLU A 165 8.95 18.79 -10.35
CA GLU A 165 8.48 18.98 -11.72
C GLU A 165 7.78 20.34 -11.83
N LEU A 166 8.39 21.25 -12.57
CA LEU A 166 7.89 22.61 -12.74
C LEU A 166 6.87 22.76 -13.86
N ASP A 167 6.89 21.85 -14.83
CA ASP A 167 5.88 21.85 -15.92
C ASP A 167 4.57 21.29 -15.41
N SER A 168 3.56 22.15 -15.31
CA SER A 168 2.22 21.78 -14.78
C SER A 168 1.49 20.69 -15.58
N ARG A 169 1.99 20.32 -16.74
CA ARG A 169 1.42 19.24 -17.55
C ARG A 169 1.83 17.85 -17.10
N PHE A 170 2.89 17.73 -16.29
CA PHE A 170 3.46 16.46 -15.85
C PHE A 170 3.15 16.19 -14.39
N SER A 171 2.90 14.93 -14.08
CA SER A 171 2.82 14.40 -12.71
C SER A 171 3.94 13.41 -12.49
N CYS A 172 4.52 13.41 -11.29
CA CYS A 172 5.62 12.54 -10.90
C CYS A 172 5.14 11.40 -9.99
N SER A 173 5.81 10.27 -10.11
CA SER A 173 5.63 9.14 -9.20
C SER A 173 6.98 8.49 -8.88
N VAL A 174 7.04 7.78 -7.78
CA VAL A 174 8.17 6.93 -7.40
C VAL A 174 7.77 5.46 -7.44
N SER A 175 8.67 4.62 -7.89
CA SER A 175 8.49 3.17 -7.90
C SER A 175 9.83 2.45 -7.81
N GLU A 176 9.82 1.22 -7.32
CA GLU A 176 10.98 0.33 -7.37
C GLU A 176 10.94 -0.59 -8.59
N THR A 177 12.11 -1.02 -9.06
CA THR A 177 12.20 -2.07 -10.07
C THR A 177 11.78 -3.42 -9.50
N LYS A 178 11.42 -4.38 -10.37
CA LYS A 178 11.14 -5.77 -9.97
C LYS A 178 12.35 -6.48 -9.35
N THR A 179 13.57 -6.05 -9.73
CA THR A 179 14.82 -6.55 -9.14
C THR A 179 15.16 -5.88 -7.82
N HIS A 180 14.42 -4.84 -7.44
CA HIS A 180 14.63 -4.01 -6.25
C HIS A 180 15.95 -3.22 -6.23
N GLU A 181 16.74 -3.25 -7.31
CA GLU A 181 18.06 -2.59 -7.38
C GLU A 181 17.97 -1.07 -7.61
N TYR A 182 16.88 -0.60 -8.19
CA TYR A 182 16.72 0.80 -8.57
C TYR A 182 15.36 1.36 -8.14
N LEU A 183 15.38 2.65 -7.82
CA LEU A 183 14.19 3.48 -7.67
C LEU A 183 14.05 4.38 -8.89
N PHE A 184 12.85 4.47 -9.45
CA PHE A 184 12.53 5.36 -10.55
C PHE A 184 11.69 6.54 -10.07
N ILE A 185 12.06 7.72 -10.55
CA ILE A 185 11.18 8.88 -10.59
C ILE A 185 10.66 8.95 -12.03
N SER A 186 9.36 8.75 -12.21
CA SER A 186 8.71 8.80 -13.51
C SER A 186 7.82 10.03 -13.57
N CYS A 187 8.02 10.86 -14.60
CA CYS A 187 7.15 12.01 -14.85
C CYS A 187 6.39 11.79 -16.17
N SER A 188 5.08 11.88 -16.11
CA SER A 188 4.21 11.65 -17.27
C SER A 188 3.12 12.69 -17.37
N SER A 189 2.70 12.98 -18.60
CA SER A 189 1.52 13.77 -18.91
C SER A 189 0.44 12.89 -19.55
N SER A 190 -0.71 13.47 -19.84
CA SER A 190 -1.78 12.78 -20.58
C SER A 190 -1.38 12.35 -21.99
N THR A 191 -0.30 12.88 -22.54
CA THR A 191 0.13 12.67 -23.93
C THR A 191 1.57 12.18 -24.09
N SER A 192 2.38 12.24 -23.03
CA SER A 192 3.80 11.83 -23.07
C SER A 192 4.33 11.45 -21.68
N SER A 193 5.35 10.62 -21.68
CA SER A 193 6.11 10.19 -20.48
C SER A 193 7.59 10.24 -20.74
#